data_34082834f12f01e8764e4d16dec7fed5
#
_entry.id   34082834f12f01e8764e4d16dec7fed5
#
_cell.length_a   1.000
_cell.length_b   1.000
_cell.length_c   1.000
_cell.angle_alpha   90.00
_cell.angle_beta   90.00
_cell.angle_gamma   90.00
#
_symmetry.space_group_name_H-M   'P 1'
#
loop_
_entity.id
_entity.type
_entity.pdbx_description
1 polymer ?
#
loop_
_entity_poly.entity_id
_entity_poly.type
_entity_poly.pdbx_seq_one_letter_code
_entity_poly.pdbx_strand_id
1 'polypeptide(L)'
;MFDVYPDVLKMLNIRETHFVYKIWARWNKKLFAKAHCVYTIGGSLANLMAQYAPIEKIHVIPLWTGLANILPVPKKENSFIAEHGLQGKFIVQYSGNIAGTHNIESLLEVAKIMKAQKDILFLIIGRGQKMPLVTKTIKENGLDNCMLLPFQPDNVIRYSIAAADLSVVLIEEKIAEVSIPSKLYNIMAVGSVVLSISPKNSEINKLVVKYNIGANFQHDEFRQMAEYILKVKSSPELIRQYRANSIEASKNYTATNAHKYIEIYLDAEKK
;
A
#
# COMPACT_ATOMS: atom_id res chain seq x y z
N MET A 1 -11.48 1.31 -13.85
CA MET A 1 -12.29 1.57 -12.64
C MET A 1 -11.38 1.50 -11.44
N PHE A 2 -11.40 2.54 -10.60
CA PHE A 2 -10.66 2.58 -9.33
C PHE A 2 -11.61 2.38 -8.15
N ASP A 3 -12.77 3.03 -8.20
CA ASP A 3 -13.83 2.90 -7.22
C ASP A 3 -15.10 2.38 -7.89
N VAL A 4 -15.69 1.34 -7.33
CA VAL A 4 -16.90 0.71 -7.85
C VAL A 4 -18.09 1.17 -7.05
N TYR A 5 -18.80 2.19 -7.57
CA TYR A 5 -20.11 2.55 -7.02
C TYR A 5 -21.20 1.63 -7.61
N PRO A 6 -22.21 1.22 -6.84
CA PRO A 6 -22.51 1.66 -5.47
C PRO A 6 -21.77 0.91 -4.35
N ASP A 7 -20.87 -0.04 -4.63
CA ASP A 7 -20.25 -0.90 -3.62
C ASP A 7 -19.44 -0.11 -2.60
N VAL A 8 -18.78 0.99 -3.02
CA VAL A 8 -18.11 1.92 -2.11
C VAL A 8 -19.03 2.49 -1.03
N LEU A 9 -20.34 2.62 -1.30
CA LEU A 9 -21.31 3.11 -0.33
C LEU A 9 -21.47 2.18 0.90
N LYS A 10 -21.07 0.90 0.79
CA LYS A 10 -21.03 -0.03 1.93
C LYS A 10 -20.09 0.48 3.04
N MET A 11 -19.04 1.22 2.68
CA MET A 11 -18.16 1.89 3.65
C MET A 11 -18.88 2.93 4.49
N LEU A 12 -19.93 3.54 3.94
CA LEU A 12 -20.79 4.50 4.61
C LEU A 12 -21.98 3.81 5.30
N ASN A 13 -21.91 2.48 5.51
CA ASN A 13 -22.97 1.65 6.07
C ASN A 13 -24.29 1.64 5.26
N ILE A 14 -24.24 2.01 3.96
CA ILE A 14 -25.39 1.89 3.07
C ILE A 14 -25.45 0.43 2.57
N ARG A 15 -26.47 -0.30 2.99
CA ARG A 15 -26.66 -1.71 2.64
C ARG A 15 -27.12 -1.87 1.20
N GLU A 16 -26.84 -3.03 0.60
CA GLU A 16 -27.33 -3.38 -0.76
C GLU A 16 -28.86 -3.36 -0.90
N THR A 17 -29.57 -3.53 0.21
CA THR A 17 -31.03 -3.43 0.25
C THR A 17 -31.56 -2.03 0.08
N HIS A 18 -30.72 -0.99 0.26
CA HIS A 18 -31.13 0.41 0.15
C HIS A 18 -31.52 0.77 -1.29
N PHE A 19 -32.56 1.56 -1.45
CA PHE A 19 -33.10 1.88 -2.79
C PHE A 19 -32.09 2.58 -3.70
N VAL A 20 -31.25 3.48 -3.16
CA VAL A 20 -30.18 4.15 -3.92
C VAL A 20 -29.18 3.14 -4.45
N TYR A 21 -28.76 2.17 -3.62
CA TYR A 21 -27.84 1.10 -4.05
C TYR A 21 -28.46 0.29 -5.21
N LYS A 22 -29.71 -0.14 -5.07
CA LYS A 22 -30.40 -0.96 -6.09
C LYS A 22 -30.57 -0.22 -7.43
N ILE A 23 -30.92 1.08 -7.38
CA ILE A 23 -31.08 1.89 -8.59
C ILE A 23 -29.73 2.02 -9.29
N TRP A 24 -28.67 2.37 -8.54
CA TRP A 24 -27.33 2.56 -9.10
C TRP A 24 -26.75 1.25 -9.65
N ALA A 25 -26.87 0.15 -8.91
CA ALA A 25 -26.47 -1.16 -9.39
C ALA A 25 -27.16 -1.57 -10.70
N ARG A 26 -28.46 -1.25 -10.84
CA ARG A 26 -29.22 -1.49 -12.08
C ARG A 26 -28.72 -0.63 -13.24
N TRP A 27 -28.36 0.63 -12.98
CA TRP A 27 -27.77 1.50 -13.98
C TRP A 27 -26.39 1.01 -14.41
N ASN A 28 -25.56 0.58 -13.49
CA ASN A 28 -24.26 -0.01 -13.80
C ASN A 28 -24.39 -1.21 -14.74
N LYS A 29 -25.33 -2.14 -14.45
CA LYS A 29 -25.56 -3.30 -15.33
C LYS A 29 -25.92 -2.86 -16.76
N LYS A 30 -26.77 -1.84 -16.90
CA LYS A 30 -27.14 -1.30 -18.23
C LYS A 30 -25.96 -0.60 -18.91
N LEU A 31 -25.15 0.15 -18.16
CA LEU A 31 -23.99 0.87 -18.68
C LEU A 31 -22.91 -0.08 -19.13
N PHE A 32 -22.48 -1.00 -18.28
CA PHE A 32 -21.38 -1.91 -18.55
C PHE A 32 -21.73 -3.00 -19.57
N ALA A 33 -23.00 -3.37 -19.73
CA ALA A 33 -23.43 -4.23 -20.83
C ALA A 33 -23.12 -3.62 -22.20
N LYS A 34 -23.15 -2.27 -22.32
CA LYS A 34 -22.83 -1.54 -23.55
C LYS A 34 -21.34 -1.20 -23.71
N ALA A 35 -20.52 -1.37 -22.67
CA ALA A 35 -19.08 -1.12 -22.76
C ALA A 35 -18.40 -2.14 -23.67
N HIS A 36 -17.44 -1.72 -24.48
CA HIS A 36 -16.60 -2.62 -25.25
C HIS A 36 -15.66 -3.39 -24.34
N CYS A 37 -15.01 -2.70 -23.41
CA CYS A 37 -14.16 -3.29 -22.39
C CYS A 37 -14.25 -2.51 -21.06
N VAL A 38 -13.91 -3.17 -19.95
CA VAL A 38 -13.88 -2.60 -18.61
C VAL A 38 -12.52 -2.90 -18.00
N TYR A 39 -11.82 -1.86 -17.56
CA TYR A 39 -10.49 -2.01 -16.94
C TYR A 39 -10.59 -1.90 -15.43
N THR A 40 -9.94 -2.84 -14.73
CA THR A 40 -9.76 -2.84 -13.29
C THR A 40 -8.29 -2.90 -12.92
N ILE A 41 -7.96 -2.51 -11.70
CA ILE A 41 -6.55 -2.44 -11.25
C ILE A 41 -6.10 -3.68 -10.49
N GLY A 42 -7.00 -4.63 -10.20
CA GLY A 42 -6.70 -5.84 -9.47
C GLY A 42 -7.80 -6.88 -9.59
N GLY A 43 -7.47 -8.12 -9.21
CA GLY A 43 -8.37 -9.27 -9.35
C GLY A 43 -9.62 -9.16 -8.48
N SER A 44 -9.52 -8.65 -7.26
CA SER A 44 -10.68 -8.45 -6.40
C SER A 44 -11.68 -7.43 -6.98
N LEU A 45 -11.17 -6.35 -7.58
CA LEU A 45 -12.00 -5.39 -8.29
C LEU A 45 -12.63 -5.99 -9.56
N ALA A 46 -11.91 -6.87 -10.26
CA ALA A 46 -12.47 -7.58 -11.41
C ALA A 46 -13.62 -8.50 -10.98
N ASN A 47 -13.46 -9.25 -9.90
CA ASN A 47 -14.52 -10.08 -9.33
C ASN A 47 -15.73 -9.25 -8.90
N LEU A 48 -15.50 -8.10 -8.28
CA LEU A 48 -16.57 -7.17 -7.92
C LEU A 48 -17.28 -6.64 -9.15
N MET A 49 -16.55 -6.30 -10.22
CA MET A 49 -17.13 -5.81 -11.48
C MET A 49 -17.93 -6.88 -12.24
N ALA A 50 -17.65 -8.18 -12.04
CA ALA A 50 -18.37 -9.27 -12.69
C ALA A 50 -19.87 -9.31 -12.36
N GLN A 51 -20.31 -8.65 -11.28
CA GLN A 51 -21.74 -8.47 -10.99
C GLN A 51 -22.43 -7.43 -11.91
N TYR A 52 -21.66 -6.58 -12.60
CA TYR A 52 -22.15 -5.48 -13.44
C TYR A 52 -21.82 -5.65 -14.91
N ALA A 53 -20.73 -6.31 -15.24
CA ALA A 53 -20.23 -6.48 -16.60
C ALA A 53 -19.96 -7.96 -16.89
N PRO A 54 -20.11 -8.42 -18.17
CA PRO A 54 -19.66 -9.73 -18.60
C PRO A 54 -18.17 -9.91 -18.32
N ILE A 55 -17.79 -11.07 -17.79
CA ILE A 55 -16.40 -11.34 -17.35
C ILE A 55 -15.39 -11.23 -18.49
N GLU A 56 -15.77 -11.60 -19.69
CA GLU A 56 -14.94 -11.54 -20.89
C GLU A 56 -14.61 -10.10 -21.33
N LYS A 57 -15.35 -9.11 -20.82
CA LYS A 57 -15.08 -7.68 -21.06
C LYS A 57 -14.21 -7.06 -19.97
N ILE A 58 -13.92 -7.78 -18.89
CA ILE A 58 -13.20 -7.25 -17.73
C ILE A 58 -11.72 -7.59 -17.86
N HIS A 59 -10.88 -6.57 -17.93
CA HIS A 59 -9.43 -6.69 -18.08
C HIS A 59 -8.73 -6.11 -16.85
N VAL A 60 -7.81 -6.87 -16.26
CA VAL A 60 -7.01 -6.42 -15.12
C VAL A 60 -5.72 -5.80 -15.66
N ILE A 61 -5.58 -4.49 -15.47
CA ILE A 61 -4.35 -3.77 -15.77
C ILE A 61 -3.87 -3.13 -14.46
N PRO A 62 -2.80 -3.66 -13.85
CA PRO A 62 -2.33 -3.13 -12.58
C PRO A 62 -1.81 -1.70 -12.76
N LEU A 63 -1.96 -0.90 -11.70
CA LEU A 63 -1.31 0.40 -11.60
C LEU A 63 0.22 0.22 -11.57
N TRP A 64 0.91 1.34 -11.70
CA TRP A 64 2.36 1.42 -11.67
C TRP A 64 2.84 2.57 -10.79
N THR A 65 4.16 2.62 -10.54
CA THR A 65 4.75 3.76 -9.85
C THR A 65 4.48 5.06 -10.61
N GLY A 66 3.97 6.07 -9.89
CA GLY A 66 3.79 7.42 -10.44
C GLY A 66 5.07 8.26 -10.39
N LEU A 67 6.13 7.76 -9.77
CA LEU A 67 7.39 8.47 -9.61
C LEU A 67 8.36 8.06 -10.72
N ALA A 68 8.73 9.04 -11.55
CA ALA A 68 9.74 8.81 -12.58
C ALA A 68 11.09 8.48 -11.96
N ASN A 69 11.80 7.51 -12.53
CA ASN A 69 13.17 7.13 -12.15
C ASN A 69 13.35 6.79 -10.66
N ILE A 70 12.33 6.20 -10.04
CA ILE A 70 12.47 5.69 -8.69
C ILE A 70 13.31 4.40 -8.72
N LEU A 71 14.44 4.44 -8.01
CA LEU A 71 15.41 3.35 -7.96
C LEU A 71 15.90 3.15 -6.53
N PRO A 72 16.44 1.97 -6.20
CA PRO A 72 17.13 1.76 -4.93
C PRO A 72 18.25 2.77 -4.73
N VAL A 73 18.35 3.29 -3.50
CA VAL A 73 19.45 4.17 -3.08
C VAL A 73 20.17 3.52 -1.92
N PRO A 74 21.48 3.27 -2.02
CA PRO A 74 22.26 2.75 -0.89
C PRO A 74 22.16 3.68 0.32
N LYS A 75 22.00 3.13 1.52
CA LYS A 75 21.84 3.94 2.74
C LYS A 75 22.97 4.95 2.97
N LYS A 76 24.20 4.57 2.63
CA LYS A 76 25.38 5.44 2.78
C LYS A 76 25.35 6.67 1.85
N GLU A 77 24.65 6.57 0.73
CA GLU A 77 24.54 7.61 -0.30
C GLU A 77 23.19 8.37 -0.21
N ASN A 78 22.34 7.96 0.74
CA ASN A 78 21.01 8.52 0.85
C ASN A 78 21.04 9.85 1.61
N SER A 79 20.84 10.94 0.88
CA SER A 79 20.83 12.31 1.42
C SER A 79 19.78 12.52 2.52
N PHE A 80 18.62 11.89 2.40
CA PHE A 80 17.57 11.98 3.41
C PHE A 80 18.01 11.37 4.76
N ILE A 81 18.75 10.26 4.74
CA ILE A 81 19.33 9.65 5.95
C ILE A 81 20.34 10.59 6.59
N ALA A 82 21.19 11.24 5.77
CA ALA A 82 22.19 12.17 6.27
C ALA A 82 21.56 13.41 6.89
N GLU A 83 20.59 14.01 6.20
CA GLU A 83 19.90 15.24 6.61
C GLU A 83 19.15 15.07 7.94
N HIS A 84 18.53 13.89 8.15
CA HIS A 84 17.72 13.62 9.35
C HIS A 84 18.47 12.87 10.45
N GLY A 85 19.79 12.63 10.32
CA GLY A 85 20.59 11.95 11.34
C GLY A 85 20.17 10.50 11.61
N LEU A 86 19.76 9.76 10.56
CA LEU A 86 19.20 8.42 10.66
C LEU A 86 20.24 7.30 10.47
N GLN A 87 21.53 7.65 10.47
CA GLN A 87 22.62 6.68 10.32
C GLN A 87 22.58 5.62 11.44
N GLY A 88 22.81 4.38 11.08
CA GLY A 88 22.85 3.27 12.04
C GLY A 88 21.47 2.80 12.55
N LYS A 89 20.37 3.46 12.18
CA LYS A 89 19.03 3.02 12.54
C LYS A 89 18.49 1.97 11.57
N PHE A 90 17.77 1.00 12.11
CA PHE A 90 16.84 0.17 11.35
C PHE A 90 15.50 0.89 11.24
N ILE A 91 15.14 1.29 10.03
CA ILE A 91 14.01 2.20 9.78
C ILE A 91 12.78 1.40 9.35
N VAL A 92 11.75 1.42 10.20
CA VAL A 92 10.39 0.95 9.90
C VAL A 92 9.56 2.16 9.50
N GLN A 93 9.23 2.29 8.22
CA GLN A 93 8.65 3.52 7.68
C GLN A 93 7.20 3.34 7.25
N TYR A 94 6.35 4.25 7.67
CA TYR A 94 5.07 4.53 7.02
C TYR A 94 5.16 5.87 6.29
N SER A 95 4.86 5.90 5.00
CA SER A 95 4.83 7.14 4.20
C SER A 95 3.51 7.25 3.43
N GLY A 96 2.78 8.35 3.64
CA GLY A 96 1.55 8.64 2.90
C GLY A 96 0.48 9.38 3.68
N ASN A 97 -0.75 9.34 3.17
CA ASN A 97 -1.89 9.96 3.81
C ASN A 97 -2.27 9.20 5.09
N ILE A 98 -2.44 9.92 6.20
CA ILE A 98 -2.87 9.40 7.52
C ILE A 98 -4.35 9.73 7.69
N ALA A 99 -5.16 9.19 6.77
CA ALA A 99 -6.61 9.41 6.75
C ALA A 99 -7.34 8.70 7.89
N GLY A 100 -8.58 9.08 8.13
CA GLY A 100 -9.45 8.44 9.12
C GLY A 100 -9.65 6.94 8.89
N THR A 101 -9.52 6.49 7.64
CA THR A 101 -9.65 5.10 7.21
C THR A 101 -8.35 4.29 7.30
N HIS A 102 -7.26 4.86 7.79
CA HIS A 102 -6.00 4.11 7.98
C HIS A 102 -5.77 3.84 9.46
N ASN A 103 -5.67 2.57 9.84
CA ASN A 103 -5.39 2.16 11.22
C ASN A 103 -3.91 2.31 11.55
N ILE A 104 -3.42 3.57 11.59
CA ILE A 104 -2.04 3.90 11.97
C ILE A 104 -1.78 3.54 13.44
N GLU A 105 -2.82 3.42 14.24
CA GLU A 105 -2.77 3.03 15.64
C GLU A 105 -2.09 1.69 15.82
N SER A 106 -2.31 0.71 14.91
CA SER A 106 -1.62 -0.59 14.94
C SER A 106 -0.10 -0.42 14.92
N LEU A 107 0.41 0.48 14.09
CA LEU A 107 1.87 0.74 14.03
C LEU A 107 2.38 1.39 15.31
N LEU A 108 1.58 2.27 15.94
CA LEU A 108 1.95 2.91 17.20
C LEU A 108 1.97 1.90 18.36
N GLU A 109 1.07 0.92 18.39
CA GLU A 109 1.12 -0.18 19.38
C GLU A 109 2.40 -1.02 19.23
N VAL A 110 2.80 -1.33 18.00
CA VAL A 110 4.09 -2.00 17.75
C VAL A 110 5.27 -1.14 18.24
N ALA A 111 5.24 0.16 17.97
CA ALA A 111 6.28 1.08 18.45
C ALA A 111 6.36 1.13 19.98
N LYS A 112 5.23 1.05 20.70
CA LYS A 112 5.20 0.94 22.18
C LYS A 112 5.87 -0.33 22.66
N ILE A 113 5.54 -1.48 22.06
CA ILE A 113 6.16 -2.78 22.41
C ILE A 113 7.67 -2.72 22.21
N MET A 114 8.12 -2.04 21.17
CA MET A 114 9.54 -1.96 20.78
C MET A 114 10.28 -0.74 21.35
N LYS A 115 9.71 -0.02 22.31
CA LYS A 115 10.29 1.22 22.86
C LYS A 115 11.71 1.06 23.43
N ALA A 116 12.04 -0.14 23.92
CA ALA A 116 13.37 -0.45 24.43
C ALA A 116 14.44 -0.64 23.32
N GLN A 117 14.03 -0.84 22.07
CA GLN A 117 14.93 -1.07 20.94
C GLN A 117 15.42 0.27 20.37
N LYS A 118 16.50 0.80 20.93
CA LYS A 118 17.01 2.15 20.60
C LYS A 118 17.58 2.28 19.19
N ASP A 119 17.91 1.21 18.54
CA ASP A 119 18.44 1.13 17.16
C ASP A 119 17.34 0.92 16.11
N ILE A 120 16.06 0.79 16.52
CA ILE A 120 14.90 0.73 15.62
C ILE A 120 14.17 2.06 15.68
N LEU A 121 13.90 2.64 14.50
CA LEU A 121 13.15 3.89 14.36
C LEU A 121 11.87 3.66 13.56
N PHE A 122 10.75 4.03 14.15
CA PHE A 122 9.47 4.14 13.45
C PHE A 122 9.35 5.53 12.83
N LEU A 123 9.55 5.60 11.52
CA LEU A 123 9.52 6.85 10.76
C LEU A 123 8.14 7.01 10.12
N ILE A 124 7.38 8.00 10.57
CA ILE A 124 6.03 8.28 10.06
C ILE A 124 6.08 9.57 9.26
N ILE A 125 5.89 9.46 7.95
CA ILE A 125 5.95 10.60 7.01
C ILE A 125 4.56 10.80 6.41
N GLY A 126 4.02 12.00 6.51
CA GLY A 126 2.77 12.27 5.85
C GLY A 126 1.96 13.44 6.42
N ARG A 127 0.70 13.44 6.03
CA ARG A 127 -0.32 14.38 6.49
C ARG A 127 -1.68 13.66 6.54
N GLY A 128 -2.62 14.21 7.29
CA GLY A 128 -3.98 13.66 7.30
C GLY A 128 -4.71 13.88 8.61
N GLN A 129 -5.95 13.44 8.64
CA GLN A 129 -6.89 13.69 9.72
C GLN A 129 -6.42 13.12 11.08
N LYS A 130 -5.70 11.98 11.08
CA LYS A 130 -5.22 11.35 12.32
C LYS A 130 -3.86 11.88 12.80
N MET A 131 -3.24 12.86 12.14
CA MET A 131 -1.96 13.43 12.59
C MET A 131 -1.98 13.94 14.04
N PRO A 132 -3.03 14.66 14.51
CA PRO A 132 -3.11 15.06 15.91
C PRO A 132 -3.12 13.87 16.88
N LEU A 133 -3.81 12.79 16.52
CA LEU A 133 -3.84 11.55 17.30
C LEU A 133 -2.45 10.91 17.40
N VAL A 134 -1.76 10.80 16.25
CA VAL A 134 -0.39 10.23 16.19
C VAL A 134 0.56 11.04 17.06
N THR A 135 0.56 12.37 16.92
CA THR A 135 1.41 13.28 17.71
C THR A 135 1.12 13.15 19.20
N LYS A 136 -0.16 13.13 19.58
CA LYS A 136 -0.59 12.94 20.98
C LYS A 136 -0.10 11.61 21.54
N THR A 137 -0.33 10.50 20.81
CA THR A 137 0.07 9.16 21.25
C THR A 137 1.57 9.03 21.43
N ILE A 138 2.38 9.58 20.53
CA ILE A 138 3.84 9.59 20.65
C ILE A 138 4.27 10.33 21.90
N LYS A 139 3.72 11.53 22.14
CA LYS A 139 4.06 12.37 23.31
C LYS A 139 3.64 11.72 24.63
N GLU A 140 2.39 11.27 24.75
CA GLU A 140 1.85 10.70 25.98
C GLU A 140 2.53 9.39 26.41
N ASN A 141 3.00 8.61 25.45
CA ASN A 141 3.71 7.35 25.72
C ASN A 141 5.24 7.50 25.72
N GLY A 142 5.77 8.70 25.48
CA GLY A 142 7.20 8.99 25.41
C GLY A 142 7.89 8.07 24.42
N LEU A 143 7.39 7.98 23.16
CA LEU A 143 7.93 7.09 22.13
C LEU A 143 9.14 7.73 21.43
N ASP A 144 10.31 7.70 22.08
CA ASP A 144 11.56 8.24 21.55
C ASP A 144 12.06 7.45 20.32
N ASN A 145 11.49 6.27 20.08
CA ASN A 145 11.73 5.45 18.88
C ASN A 145 10.79 5.80 17.70
N CYS A 146 10.03 6.89 17.79
CA CYS A 146 9.17 7.40 16.73
C CYS A 146 9.65 8.78 16.26
N MET A 147 9.73 8.97 14.94
CA MET A 147 9.97 10.27 14.31
C MET A 147 8.83 10.60 13.38
N LEU A 148 8.32 11.83 13.47
CA LEU A 148 7.22 12.33 12.67
C LEU A 148 7.73 13.42 11.72
N LEU A 149 7.51 13.22 10.42
CA LEU A 149 7.91 14.19 9.40
C LEU A 149 6.72 14.57 8.52
N PRO A 150 6.70 15.80 7.99
CA PRO A 150 5.68 16.22 7.04
C PRO A 150 5.79 15.45 5.72
N PHE A 151 4.77 15.60 4.87
CA PHE A 151 4.80 15.08 3.51
C PHE A 151 6.03 15.62 2.76
N GLN A 152 6.76 14.73 2.09
CA GLN A 152 8.00 15.08 1.41
C GLN A 152 7.74 15.55 -0.02
N PRO A 153 8.47 16.56 -0.51
CA PRO A 153 8.35 17.06 -1.87
C PRO A 153 8.92 16.04 -2.90
N ASP A 154 8.55 16.20 -4.16
CA ASP A 154 8.83 15.23 -5.23
C ASP A 154 10.34 14.96 -5.43
N ASN A 155 11.18 15.95 -5.22
CA ASN A 155 12.64 15.79 -5.34
C ASN A 155 13.26 15.00 -4.18
N VAL A 156 12.57 14.88 -3.03
CA VAL A 156 13.03 14.19 -1.81
C VAL A 156 12.38 12.82 -1.66
N ILE A 157 11.13 12.66 -2.16
CA ILE A 157 10.31 11.48 -1.88
C ILE A 157 11.01 10.16 -2.23
N ARG A 158 11.79 10.11 -3.32
CA ARG A 158 12.54 8.90 -3.71
C ARG A 158 13.58 8.50 -2.66
N TYR A 159 14.27 9.47 -2.08
CA TYR A 159 15.27 9.23 -1.04
C TYR A 159 14.61 8.85 0.28
N SER A 160 13.50 9.49 0.63
CA SER A 160 12.77 9.17 1.85
C SER A 160 12.19 7.76 1.82
N ILE A 161 11.61 7.30 0.69
CA ILE A 161 11.10 5.93 0.56
C ILE A 161 12.26 4.92 0.58
N ALA A 162 13.38 5.22 -0.09
CA ALA A 162 14.56 4.36 -0.12
C ALA A 162 15.33 4.30 1.21
N ALA A 163 15.05 5.20 2.16
CA ALA A 163 15.64 5.17 3.49
C ALA A 163 15.14 3.99 4.35
N ALA A 164 13.96 3.46 4.05
CA ALA A 164 13.34 2.39 4.81
C ALA A 164 14.08 1.05 4.66
N ASP A 165 14.30 0.36 5.78
CA ASP A 165 14.64 -1.06 5.77
C ASP A 165 13.37 -1.89 5.59
N LEU A 166 12.28 -1.44 6.20
CA LEU A 166 10.98 -2.07 6.17
C LEU A 166 9.91 -0.99 5.97
N SER A 167 9.16 -1.11 4.89
CA SER A 167 8.08 -0.18 4.55
C SER A 167 6.73 -0.75 4.95
N VAL A 168 5.95 0.05 5.67
CA VAL A 168 4.62 -0.32 6.18
C VAL A 168 3.54 0.10 5.19
N VAL A 169 2.67 -0.83 4.83
CA VAL A 169 1.48 -0.58 4.03
C VAL A 169 0.24 -0.97 4.85
N LEU A 170 -0.62 0.01 5.10
CA LEU A 170 -1.84 -0.19 5.89
C LEU A 170 -3.06 -0.17 4.98
N ILE A 171 -3.99 -1.11 5.21
CA ILE A 171 -5.32 -1.07 4.61
C ILE A 171 -6.35 -1.64 5.59
N GLU A 172 -7.45 -0.94 5.75
CA GLU A 172 -8.54 -1.41 6.60
C GLU A 172 -9.43 -2.43 5.90
N GLU A 173 -10.10 -3.26 6.71
CA GLU A 173 -10.96 -4.33 6.26
C GLU A 173 -12.05 -3.84 5.29
N LYS A 174 -12.66 -2.70 5.60
CA LYS A 174 -13.75 -2.12 4.79
C LYS A 174 -13.37 -1.77 3.35
N ILE A 175 -12.08 -1.54 3.09
CA ILE A 175 -11.58 -1.12 1.77
C ILE A 175 -10.63 -2.14 1.13
N ALA A 176 -10.32 -3.22 1.81
CA ALA A 176 -9.30 -4.19 1.40
C ALA A 176 -9.61 -4.87 0.05
N GLU A 177 -10.88 -5.05 -0.27
CA GLU A 177 -11.32 -5.67 -1.52
C GLU A 177 -11.39 -4.69 -2.69
N VAL A 178 -11.48 -3.39 -2.42
CA VAL A 178 -11.72 -2.37 -3.45
C VAL A 178 -10.56 -1.39 -3.63
N SER A 179 -9.50 -1.52 -2.85
CA SER A 179 -8.37 -0.59 -2.88
C SER A 179 -7.02 -1.31 -2.90
N ILE A 180 -6.15 -0.85 -3.79
CA ILE A 180 -4.73 -1.21 -3.81
C ILE A 180 -3.94 0.07 -3.63
N PRO A 181 -3.24 0.26 -2.50
CA PRO A 181 -2.43 1.45 -2.29
C PRO A 181 -1.30 1.54 -3.30
N SER A 182 -1.32 2.57 -4.14
CA SER A 182 -0.30 2.82 -5.17
C SER A 182 1.13 2.95 -4.60
N LYS A 183 1.25 3.32 -3.32
CA LYS A 183 2.55 3.37 -2.61
C LYS A 183 3.31 2.04 -2.62
N LEU A 184 2.61 0.89 -2.71
CA LEU A 184 3.25 -0.42 -2.78
C LEU A 184 4.19 -0.53 -3.99
N TYR A 185 3.82 0.03 -5.13
CA TYR A 185 4.63 -0.01 -6.34
C TYR A 185 5.92 0.81 -6.20
N ASN A 186 5.85 1.96 -5.51
CA ASN A 186 7.03 2.76 -5.19
C ASN A 186 7.95 2.03 -4.20
N ILE A 187 7.38 1.37 -3.19
CA ILE A 187 8.10 0.58 -2.19
C ILE A 187 8.84 -0.58 -2.86
N MET A 188 8.19 -1.29 -3.78
CA MET A 188 8.83 -2.36 -4.55
C MET A 188 9.96 -1.82 -5.42
N ALA A 189 9.78 -0.69 -6.09
CA ALA A 189 10.77 -0.10 -6.99
C ALA A 189 12.07 0.33 -6.27
N VAL A 190 11.98 0.79 -5.02
CA VAL A 190 13.19 1.07 -4.19
C VAL A 190 13.77 -0.17 -3.53
N GLY A 191 13.14 -1.33 -3.70
CA GLY A 191 13.61 -2.57 -3.09
C GLY A 191 13.48 -2.59 -1.58
N SER A 192 12.42 -2.03 -1.00
CA SER A 192 12.17 -2.12 0.43
C SER A 192 11.48 -3.44 0.80
N VAL A 193 11.71 -3.93 2.02
CA VAL A 193 10.94 -5.04 2.59
C VAL A 193 9.55 -4.53 2.97
N VAL A 194 8.50 -5.30 2.66
CA VAL A 194 7.12 -4.91 2.94
C VAL A 194 6.64 -5.50 4.26
N LEU A 195 6.14 -4.66 5.16
CA LEU A 195 5.27 -5.06 6.26
C LEU A 195 3.86 -4.58 5.93
N SER A 196 2.99 -5.49 5.53
CA SER A 196 1.59 -5.18 5.29
C SER A 196 0.76 -5.40 6.55
N ILE A 197 -0.12 -4.45 6.85
CA ILE A 197 -1.14 -4.61 7.89
C ILE A 197 -2.50 -4.51 7.20
N SER A 198 -3.07 -5.68 6.91
CA SER A 198 -4.29 -5.78 6.11
C SER A 198 -5.00 -7.13 6.31
N PRO A 199 -6.28 -7.24 5.98
CA PRO A 199 -7.00 -8.52 5.96
C PRO A 199 -6.33 -9.55 5.07
N LYS A 200 -6.45 -10.83 5.44
CA LYS A 200 -5.85 -11.97 4.70
C LYS A 200 -6.32 -12.08 3.25
N ASN A 201 -7.53 -11.65 2.94
CA ASN A 201 -8.10 -11.66 1.58
C ASN A 201 -7.76 -10.42 0.75
N SER A 202 -7.02 -9.45 1.30
CA SER A 202 -6.65 -8.21 0.61
C SER A 202 -5.74 -8.47 -0.61
N GLU A 203 -5.83 -7.59 -1.60
CA GLU A 203 -4.92 -7.62 -2.77
C GLU A 203 -3.46 -7.41 -2.35
N ILE A 204 -3.21 -6.60 -1.31
CA ILE A 204 -1.85 -6.39 -0.80
C ILE A 204 -1.28 -7.70 -0.29
N ASN A 205 -2.02 -8.45 0.55
CA ASN A 205 -1.54 -9.73 1.05
C ASN A 205 -1.25 -10.70 -0.10
N LYS A 206 -2.13 -10.78 -1.10
CA LYS A 206 -1.88 -11.61 -2.30
C LYS A 206 -0.58 -11.25 -2.99
N LEU A 207 -0.28 -9.93 -3.14
CA LEU A 207 0.96 -9.47 -3.77
C LEU A 207 2.19 -9.76 -2.90
N VAL A 208 2.11 -9.52 -1.58
CA VAL A 208 3.20 -9.81 -0.65
C VAL A 208 3.58 -11.29 -0.67
N VAL A 209 2.58 -12.17 -0.65
CA VAL A 209 2.77 -13.64 -0.72
C VAL A 209 3.29 -14.06 -2.10
N LYS A 210 2.63 -13.60 -3.18
CA LYS A 210 2.98 -13.96 -4.56
C LYS A 210 4.43 -13.66 -4.89
N TYR A 211 4.91 -12.50 -4.48
CA TYR A 211 6.26 -12.04 -4.81
C TYR A 211 7.28 -12.31 -3.70
N ASN A 212 6.85 -12.83 -2.56
CA ASN A 212 7.71 -13.06 -1.40
C ASN A 212 8.58 -11.83 -1.07
N ILE A 213 7.90 -10.68 -0.82
CA ILE A 213 8.54 -9.37 -0.61
C ILE A 213 8.48 -8.89 0.84
N GLY A 214 7.97 -9.73 1.75
CA GLY A 214 7.80 -9.39 3.14
C GLY A 214 6.76 -10.27 3.84
N ALA A 215 5.99 -9.68 4.76
CA ALA A 215 4.92 -10.38 5.48
C ALA A 215 3.68 -9.50 5.65
N ASN A 216 2.53 -10.17 5.88
CA ASN A 216 1.25 -9.54 6.17
C ASN A 216 0.75 -9.94 7.56
N PHE A 217 0.19 -8.98 8.27
CA PHE A 217 -0.38 -9.13 9.60
C PHE A 217 -1.79 -8.55 9.68
N GLN A 218 -2.58 -9.04 10.63
CA GLN A 218 -3.85 -8.43 11.01
C GLN A 218 -3.59 -7.20 11.89
N HIS A 219 -4.60 -6.36 12.04
CA HIS A 219 -4.49 -5.10 12.79
C HIS A 219 -4.19 -5.24 14.29
N ASP A 220 -4.43 -6.40 14.87
CA ASP A 220 -4.25 -6.74 16.29
C ASP A 220 -3.05 -7.65 16.57
N GLU A 221 -2.32 -8.08 15.55
CA GLU A 221 -1.15 -8.95 15.66
C GLU A 221 0.14 -8.19 16.03
N PHE A 222 0.06 -7.27 17.02
CA PHE A 222 1.16 -6.35 17.36
C PHE A 222 2.45 -7.06 17.80
N ARG A 223 2.35 -8.13 18.60
CA ARG A 223 3.51 -8.90 19.05
C ARG A 223 4.19 -9.62 17.90
N GLN A 224 3.41 -10.25 17.04
CA GLN A 224 3.91 -10.95 15.85
C GLN A 224 4.61 -9.98 14.89
N MET A 225 4.06 -8.77 14.73
CA MET A 225 4.71 -7.70 13.96
C MET A 225 6.06 -7.30 14.58
N ALA A 226 6.12 -7.12 15.89
CA ALA A 226 7.36 -6.78 16.59
C ALA A 226 8.43 -7.89 16.44
N GLU A 227 8.04 -9.15 16.61
CA GLU A 227 8.91 -10.31 16.41
C GLU A 227 9.41 -10.39 14.96
N TYR A 228 8.53 -10.13 13.99
CA TYR A 228 8.91 -10.09 12.58
C TYR A 228 9.92 -8.99 12.27
N ILE A 229 9.74 -7.78 12.82
CA ILE A 229 10.69 -6.67 12.67
C ILE A 229 12.07 -7.07 13.21
N LEU A 230 12.13 -7.69 14.38
CA LEU A 230 13.39 -8.18 14.98
C LEU A 230 14.03 -9.27 14.12
N LYS A 231 13.24 -10.23 13.63
CA LYS A 231 13.69 -11.29 12.73
C LYS A 231 14.32 -10.73 11.46
N VAL A 232 13.62 -9.79 10.80
CA VAL A 232 14.13 -9.16 9.57
C VAL A 232 15.41 -8.39 9.87
N LYS A 233 15.43 -7.58 10.94
CA LYS A 233 16.62 -6.80 11.34
C LYS A 233 17.84 -7.69 11.61
N SER A 234 17.65 -8.85 12.23
CA SER A 234 18.75 -9.77 12.58
C SER A 234 19.21 -10.67 11.43
N SER A 235 18.52 -10.63 10.27
CA SER A 235 18.82 -11.48 9.12
C SER A 235 19.14 -10.67 7.85
N PRO A 236 20.40 -10.29 7.63
CA PRO A 236 20.83 -9.62 6.40
C PRO A 236 20.50 -10.40 5.12
N GLU A 237 20.51 -11.73 5.20
CA GLU A 237 20.15 -12.63 4.10
C GLU A 237 18.68 -12.45 3.69
N LEU A 238 17.78 -12.47 4.67
CA LEU A 238 16.35 -12.30 4.45
C LEU A 238 16.06 -10.91 3.87
N ILE A 239 16.73 -9.87 4.36
CA ILE A 239 16.63 -8.52 3.80
C ILE A 239 17.05 -8.51 2.33
N ARG A 240 18.21 -9.09 2.00
CA ARG A 240 18.70 -9.16 0.61
C ARG A 240 17.71 -9.87 -0.30
N GLN A 241 17.18 -11.02 0.14
CA GLN A 241 16.19 -11.79 -0.61
C GLN A 241 14.91 -10.98 -0.88
N TYR A 242 14.30 -10.40 0.15
CA TYR A 242 13.07 -9.62 0.00
C TYR A 242 13.28 -8.38 -0.88
N ARG A 243 14.42 -7.70 -0.74
CA ARG A 243 14.78 -6.55 -1.56
C ARG A 243 14.93 -6.92 -3.03
N ALA A 244 15.62 -8.00 -3.33
CA ALA A 244 15.78 -8.50 -4.69
C ALA A 244 14.41 -8.87 -5.30
N ASN A 245 13.57 -9.56 -4.54
CA ASN A 245 12.22 -9.93 -4.96
C ASN A 245 11.35 -8.69 -5.21
N SER A 246 11.44 -7.66 -4.36
CA SER A 246 10.70 -6.41 -4.52
C SER A 246 11.09 -5.70 -5.82
N ILE A 247 12.38 -5.58 -6.10
CA ILE A 247 12.90 -4.97 -7.33
C ILE A 247 12.42 -5.77 -8.55
N GLU A 248 12.53 -7.09 -8.53
CA GLU A 248 12.08 -7.93 -9.63
C GLU A 248 10.56 -7.81 -9.86
N ALA A 249 9.77 -7.85 -8.78
CA ALA A 249 8.33 -7.66 -8.84
C ALA A 249 7.95 -6.30 -9.44
N SER A 250 8.71 -5.23 -9.12
CA SER A 250 8.42 -3.87 -9.58
C SER A 250 8.43 -3.72 -11.10
N LYS A 251 9.16 -4.57 -11.82
CA LYS A 251 9.23 -4.59 -13.29
C LYS A 251 7.87 -4.83 -13.95
N ASN A 252 6.94 -5.47 -13.23
CA ASN A 252 5.57 -5.69 -13.69
C ASN A 252 4.66 -4.45 -13.52
N TYR A 253 5.15 -3.41 -12.86
CA TYR A 253 4.37 -2.22 -12.45
C TYR A 253 5.03 -0.95 -12.96
N THR A 254 5.27 -0.88 -14.26
CA THR A 254 5.89 0.26 -14.95
C THR A 254 4.89 0.99 -15.85
N ALA A 255 5.22 2.19 -16.29
CA ALA A 255 4.40 3.00 -17.18
C ALA A 255 4.07 2.30 -18.52
N THR A 256 4.81 1.25 -18.90
CA THR A 256 4.50 0.42 -20.07
C THR A 256 3.15 -0.26 -19.95
N ASN A 257 2.61 -0.46 -18.75
CA ASN A 257 1.25 -0.96 -18.56
C ASN A 257 0.18 -0.07 -19.22
N ALA A 258 0.48 1.22 -19.44
CA ALA A 258 -0.42 2.14 -20.14
C ALA A 258 -0.72 1.68 -21.57
N HIS A 259 0.22 1.03 -22.27
CA HIS A 259 0.02 0.51 -23.64
C HIS A 259 -1.07 -0.56 -23.69
N LYS A 260 -1.19 -1.38 -22.63
CA LYS A 260 -2.20 -2.45 -22.54
C LYS A 260 -3.65 -1.93 -22.64
N TYR A 261 -3.90 -0.70 -22.18
CA TYR A 261 -5.23 -0.09 -22.31
C TYR A 261 -5.60 0.10 -23.78
N ILE A 262 -4.65 0.58 -24.59
CA ILE A 262 -4.86 0.86 -26.01
C ILE A 262 -4.95 -0.47 -26.79
N GLU A 263 -4.04 -1.40 -26.56
CA GLU A 263 -4.01 -2.71 -27.23
C GLU A 263 -5.35 -3.46 -27.04
N ILE A 264 -5.80 -3.58 -25.78
CA ILE A 264 -7.06 -4.26 -25.46
C ILE A 264 -8.26 -3.54 -26.09
N TYR A 265 -8.26 -2.20 -26.09
CA TYR A 265 -9.35 -1.43 -26.70
C TYR A 265 -9.44 -1.68 -28.19
N LEU A 266 -8.31 -1.60 -28.91
CA LEU A 266 -8.27 -1.84 -30.35
C LEU A 266 -8.66 -3.27 -30.74
N ASP A 267 -8.31 -4.26 -29.91
CA ASP A 267 -8.71 -5.65 -30.13
C ASP A 267 -10.20 -5.88 -29.82
N ALA A 268 -10.78 -5.13 -28.90
CA ALA A 268 -12.20 -5.18 -28.60
C ALA A 268 -13.06 -4.51 -29.70
N GLU A 269 -12.56 -3.50 -30.40
CA GLU A 269 -13.25 -2.87 -31.54
C GLU A 269 -13.30 -3.75 -32.81
N LYS A 270 -12.37 -4.70 -32.95
CA LYS A 270 -12.32 -5.62 -34.12
C LYS A 270 -13.33 -6.77 -34.00
N LYS A 271 -13.93 -6.98 -32.85
CA LYS A 271 -14.92 -8.05 -32.57
C LYS A 271 -16.35 -7.52 -32.63
#